data_36b30830507d55d308ecddff89f3161f
#
_entry.id   36b30830507d55d308ecddff89f3161f
#
_cell.length_a   1.000
_cell.length_b   1.000
_cell.length_c   1.000
_cell.angle_alpha   90.00
_cell.angle_beta   90.00
_cell.angle_gamma   90.00
#
_symmetry.space_group_name_H-M   'P 1'
#
loop_
_entity.id
_entity.type
_entity.pdbx_description
1 polymer ?
#
loop_
_entity_poly.entity_id
_entity_poly.type
_entity_poly.pdbx_seq_one_letter_code
_entity_poly.pdbx_strand_id
1 'polypeptide(L)'
;LSGGYREWLLHHFEELNAEEVRRYDRQMILPQVGSEGQKKLKNSSVLIVGAGGLGSPAALYLAGAGVGTIGIMDADTVSISNLQRQIIHNMETEYVNKAESAKLSLQKLNDRIEIKAYPHALTVDNAEEIISKYDFIIDAVDNFETKFLINDVCVLLEKAFCHAGILQFEGQVMTYVPGNNPCYRCVFEEVPESGSIPNCSQAGII
;
A
#
# COMPACT_ATOMS: atom_id res chain seq x y z
N LEU A 1 29.21 -26.19 -4.76
CA LEU A 1 29.12 -25.13 -3.72
C LEU A 1 27.73 -24.47 -3.61
N SER A 2 26.75 -24.75 -4.47
CA SER A 2 25.41 -24.12 -4.47
C SER A 2 24.38 -24.83 -3.59
N GLY A 3 24.59 -26.05 -3.16
CA GLY A 3 23.64 -26.79 -2.31
C GLY A 3 23.67 -26.39 -0.84
N GLY A 4 24.84 -26.20 -0.26
CA GLY A 4 25.01 -25.98 1.16
C GLY A 4 24.42 -24.67 1.70
N TYR A 5 24.41 -23.58 0.92
CA TYR A 5 23.82 -22.31 1.36
C TYR A 5 22.29 -22.37 1.41
N ARG A 6 21.65 -22.99 0.43
CA ARG A 6 20.19 -23.20 0.42
C ARG A 6 19.73 -24.15 1.52
N GLU A 7 20.49 -25.20 1.78
CA GLU A 7 20.20 -26.15 2.83
C GLU A 7 20.41 -25.53 4.22
N TRP A 8 21.44 -24.67 4.37
CA TRP A 8 21.68 -23.88 5.59
C TRP A 8 20.52 -22.91 5.84
N LEU A 9 20.03 -22.19 4.81
CA LEU A 9 18.85 -21.33 4.90
C LEU A 9 17.63 -22.10 5.44
N LEU A 10 17.32 -23.29 4.89
CA LEU A 10 16.16 -24.08 5.29
C LEU A 10 16.22 -24.54 6.77
N HIS A 11 17.41 -24.79 7.32
CA HIS A 11 17.56 -25.18 8.72
C HIS A 11 17.51 -24.03 9.73
N HIS A 12 17.65 -22.79 9.29
CA HIS A 12 17.67 -21.62 10.17
C HIS A 12 16.36 -20.82 10.16
N PHE A 13 15.34 -21.28 9.40
CA PHE A 13 14.09 -20.53 9.20
C PHE A 13 12.86 -21.34 9.55
N GLU A 14 12.59 -21.51 10.84
CA GLU A 14 11.40 -22.23 11.33
C GLU A 14 10.07 -21.59 10.88
N GLU A 15 10.07 -20.28 10.50
CA GLU A 15 8.85 -19.53 10.14
C GLU A 15 8.66 -19.29 8.63
N LEU A 16 9.67 -19.56 7.80
CA LEU A 16 9.58 -19.47 6.35
C LEU A 16 9.67 -20.87 5.74
N ASN A 17 8.71 -21.23 4.90
CA ASN A 17 8.77 -22.49 4.17
C ASN A 17 9.73 -22.43 2.96
N ALA A 18 10.05 -23.58 2.38
CA ALA A 18 11.01 -23.69 1.28
C ALA A 18 10.64 -22.86 0.03
N GLU A 19 9.34 -22.68 -0.23
CA GLU A 19 8.85 -21.86 -1.35
C GLU A 19 9.01 -20.38 -1.08
N GLU A 20 8.74 -19.93 0.14
CA GLU A 20 8.96 -18.55 0.58
C GLU A 20 10.45 -18.20 0.55
N VAL A 21 11.31 -19.09 1.05
CA VAL A 21 12.76 -18.92 0.95
C VAL A 21 13.20 -18.80 -0.51
N ARG A 22 12.68 -19.62 -1.42
CA ARG A 22 12.98 -19.52 -2.85
C ARG A 22 12.47 -18.23 -3.48
N ARG A 23 11.26 -17.78 -3.09
CA ARG A 23 10.63 -16.57 -3.63
C ARG A 23 11.39 -15.32 -3.21
N TYR A 24 11.77 -15.23 -1.94
CA TYR A 24 12.36 -14.03 -1.33
C TYR A 24 13.89 -14.06 -1.22
N ASP A 25 14.54 -15.09 -1.79
CA ASP A 25 15.99 -15.30 -1.76
C ASP A 25 16.79 -14.03 -2.05
N ARG A 26 16.41 -13.28 -3.12
CA ARG A 26 17.15 -12.11 -3.58
C ARG A 26 17.16 -10.96 -2.57
N GLN A 27 16.08 -10.75 -1.84
CA GLN A 27 16.03 -9.70 -0.80
C GLN A 27 16.62 -10.17 0.52
N MET A 28 16.53 -11.47 0.83
CA MET A 28 17.14 -12.03 2.05
C MET A 28 18.68 -12.07 2.01
N ILE A 29 19.29 -12.04 0.83
CA ILE A 29 20.76 -11.90 0.69
C ILE A 29 21.26 -10.54 1.16
N LEU A 30 20.41 -9.50 1.14
CA LEU A 30 20.77 -8.17 1.62
C LEU A 30 20.93 -8.21 3.15
N PRO A 31 22.12 -7.83 3.71
CA PRO A 31 22.36 -7.90 5.16
C PRO A 31 21.35 -7.09 5.99
N GLN A 32 20.79 -6.02 5.41
CA GLN A 32 19.81 -5.15 6.07
C GLN A 32 18.41 -5.77 6.14
N VAL A 33 18.10 -6.75 5.29
CA VAL A 33 16.84 -7.48 5.29
C VAL A 33 17.04 -8.82 6.00
N GLY A 34 17.88 -9.67 5.44
CA GLY A 34 18.11 -11.02 5.95
C GLY A 34 16.81 -11.81 6.08
N SER A 35 16.88 -12.89 6.80
CA SER A 35 15.69 -13.69 7.14
C SER A 35 14.79 -13.02 8.17
N GLU A 36 15.39 -12.34 9.13
CA GLU A 36 14.63 -11.64 10.18
C GLU A 36 13.81 -10.49 9.59
N GLY A 37 14.34 -9.76 8.62
CA GLY A 37 13.58 -8.77 7.87
C GLY A 37 12.44 -9.39 7.07
N GLN A 38 12.66 -10.54 6.43
CA GLN A 38 11.60 -11.25 5.69
C GLN A 38 10.49 -11.77 6.62
N LYS A 39 10.83 -12.27 7.80
CA LYS A 39 9.83 -12.65 8.81
C LYS A 39 9.03 -11.45 9.28
N LYS A 40 9.67 -10.30 9.49
CA LYS A 40 8.96 -9.05 9.83
C LYS A 40 7.98 -8.66 8.73
N LEU A 41 8.38 -8.70 7.45
CA LEU A 41 7.48 -8.43 6.33
C LEU A 41 6.29 -9.41 6.31
N LYS A 42 6.54 -10.70 6.47
CA LYS A 42 5.50 -11.74 6.51
C LYS A 42 4.49 -11.51 7.64
N ASN A 43 4.94 -11.01 8.78
CA ASN A 43 4.09 -10.77 9.95
C ASN A 43 3.50 -9.34 9.98
N SER A 44 3.81 -8.49 9.00
CA SER A 44 3.31 -7.13 8.92
C SER A 44 2.02 -7.03 8.12
N SER A 45 1.23 -6.02 8.45
CA SER A 45 -0.01 -5.67 7.78
C SER A 45 0.01 -4.23 7.30
N VAL A 46 -0.36 -4.00 6.03
CA VAL A 46 -0.38 -2.67 5.41
C VAL A 46 -1.75 -2.40 4.81
N LEU A 47 -2.35 -1.25 5.12
CA LEU A 47 -3.55 -0.76 4.44
C LEU A 47 -3.14 0.26 3.38
N ILE A 48 -3.61 0.08 2.16
CA ILE A 48 -3.47 1.03 1.06
C ILE A 48 -4.83 1.64 0.80
N VAL A 49 -4.95 2.94 1.04
CA VAL A 49 -6.17 3.70 0.75
C VAL A 49 -5.98 4.38 -0.60
N GLY A 50 -6.75 3.94 -1.59
CA GLY A 50 -6.64 4.31 -3.00
C GLY A 50 -5.89 3.24 -3.83
N ALA A 51 -6.60 2.62 -4.78
CA ALA A 51 -6.04 1.65 -5.75
C ALA A 51 -5.79 2.30 -7.13
N GLY A 52 -5.46 3.58 -7.12
CA GLY A 52 -5.16 4.38 -8.30
C GLY A 52 -3.70 4.30 -8.78
N GLY A 53 -3.21 5.37 -9.40
CA GLY A 53 -1.85 5.43 -9.96
C GLY A 53 -0.73 5.29 -8.95
N LEU A 54 -0.92 5.79 -7.71
CA LEU A 54 0.05 5.67 -6.61
C LEU A 54 -0.10 4.33 -5.87
N GLY A 55 -1.35 3.92 -5.59
CA GLY A 55 -1.62 2.67 -4.88
C GLY A 55 -1.26 1.43 -5.68
N SER A 56 -1.41 1.46 -7.01
CA SER A 56 -1.10 0.33 -7.90
C SER A 56 0.34 -0.18 -7.77
N PRO A 57 1.38 0.64 -8.01
CA PRO A 57 2.75 0.19 -7.85
C PRO A 57 3.09 -0.15 -6.40
N ALA A 58 2.61 0.63 -5.42
CA ALA A 58 2.84 0.33 -4.01
C ALA A 58 2.33 -1.07 -3.63
N ALA A 59 1.09 -1.41 -4.01
CA ALA A 59 0.50 -2.71 -3.74
C ALA A 59 1.28 -3.86 -4.41
N LEU A 60 1.67 -3.70 -5.67
CA LEU A 60 2.44 -4.71 -6.40
C LEU A 60 3.80 -4.98 -5.76
N TYR A 61 4.54 -3.94 -5.39
CA TYR A 61 5.85 -4.11 -4.75
C TYR A 61 5.75 -4.70 -3.34
N LEU A 62 4.79 -4.28 -2.54
CA LEU A 62 4.57 -4.86 -1.20
C LEU A 62 4.15 -6.32 -1.26
N ALA A 63 3.26 -6.68 -2.19
CA ALA A 63 2.88 -8.07 -2.43
C ALA A 63 4.06 -8.90 -2.95
N GLY A 64 4.85 -8.35 -3.87
CA GLY A 64 6.07 -8.99 -4.38
C GLY A 64 7.10 -9.20 -3.28
N ALA A 65 7.25 -8.25 -2.35
CA ALA A 65 8.16 -8.34 -1.21
C ALA A 65 7.68 -9.30 -0.10
N GLY A 66 6.41 -9.71 -0.12
CA GLY A 66 5.87 -10.68 0.84
C GLY A 66 5.40 -10.06 2.15
N VAL A 67 4.82 -8.85 2.10
CA VAL A 67 4.04 -8.32 3.23
C VAL A 67 2.85 -9.23 3.48
N GLY A 68 2.72 -9.75 4.70
CA GLY A 68 1.81 -10.86 4.99
C GLY A 68 0.34 -10.56 4.83
N THR A 69 -0.09 -9.33 5.16
CA THR A 69 -1.47 -8.88 4.95
C THR A 69 -1.49 -7.52 4.27
N ILE A 70 -2.20 -7.41 3.15
CA ILE A 70 -2.43 -6.15 2.45
C ILE A 70 -3.92 -5.88 2.38
N GLY A 71 -4.36 -4.78 3.01
CA GLY A 71 -5.68 -4.21 2.80
C GLY A 71 -5.65 -3.23 1.64
N ILE A 72 -6.64 -3.28 0.75
CA ILE A 72 -6.81 -2.32 -0.33
C ILE A 72 -8.21 -1.74 -0.27
N MET A 73 -8.30 -0.43 -0.20
CA MET A 73 -9.56 0.30 -0.11
C MET A 73 -9.72 1.25 -1.29
N ASP A 74 -10.82 1.10 -2.03
CA ASP A 74 -11.20 2.01 -3.11
C ASP A 74 -12.69 1.83 -3.44
N ALA A 75 -13.44 2.92 -3.54
CA ALA A 75 -14.87 2.90 -3.85
C ALA A 75 -15.17 2.88 -5.36
N ASP A 76 -14.19 3.27 -6.18
CA ASP A 76 -14.36 3.43 -7.62
C ASP A 76 -14.37 2.10 -8.38
N THR A 77 -14.77 2.17 -9.62
CA THR A 77 -14.63 1.09 -10.60
C THR A 77 -13.47 1.35 -11.57
N VAL A 78 -12.93 0.27 -12.12
CA VAL A 78 -11.90 0.34 -13.15
C VAL A 78 -12.50 0.92 -14.44
N SER A 79 -11.79 1.89 -15.02
CA SER A 79 -12.11 2.50 -16.30
C SER A 79 -10.92 2.43 -17.24
N ILE A 80 -11.16 2.29 -18.54
CA ILE A 80 -10.12 2.25 -19.57
C ILE A 80 -9.19 3.49 -19.50
N SER A 81 -9.73 4.66 -19.18
CA SER A 81 -8.98 5.90 -19.02
C SER A 81 -7.99 5.89 -17.84
N ASN A 82 -8.09 4.91 -16.95
CA ASN A 82 -7.20 4.74 -15.81
C ASN A 82 -5.99 3.83 -16.12
N LEU A 83 -6.12 2.93 -17.11
CA LEU A 83 -5.18 1.84 -17.33
C LEU A 83 -3.78 2.29 -17.76
N GLN A 84 -3.65 3.52 -18.26
CA GLN A 84 -2.34 4.07 -18.65
C GLN A 84 -1.39 4.29 -17.44
N ARG A 85 -1.91 4.33 -16.18
CA ARG A 85 -1.11 4.53 -14.96
C ARG A 85 -1.50 3.61 -13.80
N GLN A 86 -2.72 3.08 -13.77
CA GLN A 86 -3.22 2.20 -12.71
C GLN A 86 -2.91 0.73 -13.08
N ILE A 87 -1.63 0.40 -13.09
CA ILE A 87 -1.06 -0.84 -13.66
C ILE A 87 -1.45 -2.14 -12.96
N ILE A 88 -2.11 -2.06 -11.80
CA ILE A 88 -2.66 -3.22 -11.09
C ILE A 88 -3.95 -3.74 -11.73
N HIS A 89 -4.62 -2.90 -12.52
CA HIS A 89 -5.85 -3.22 -13.25
C HIS A 89 -5.54 -3.59 -14.71
N ASN A 90 -6.51 -4.20 -15.37
CA ASN A 90 -6.39 -4.59 -16.78
C ASN A 90 -7.79 -4.56 -17.47
N MET A 91 -7.83 -4.83 -18.78
CA MET A 91 -9.05 -4.83 -19.58
C MET A 91 -10.09 -5.86 -19.11
N GLU A 92 -9.66 -6.97 -18.52
CA GLU A 92 -10.58 -8.01 -18.03
C GLU A 92 -11.35 -7.56 -16.77
N THR A 93 -10.84 -6.54 -16.08
CA THR A 93 -11.42 -6.00 -14.85
C THR A 93 -12.11 -4.64 -15.06
N GLU A 94 -12.32 -4.20 -16.32
CA GLU A 94 -13.09 -2.99 -16.60
C GLU A 94 -14.50 -3.10 -15.97
N TYR A 95 -14.96 -2.04 -15.34
CA TYR A 95 -16.21 -1.94 -14.55
C TYR A 95 -16.23 -2.73 -13.23
N VAL A 96 -15.20 -3.49 -12.91
CA VAL A 96 -15.06 -4.11 -11.58
C VAL A 96 -14.61 -3.04 -10.57
N ASN A 97 -15.02 -3.16 -9.30
CA ASN A 97 -14.49 -2.28 -8.24
C ASN A 97 -12.96 -2.38 -8.16
N LYS A 98 -12.29 -1.25 -7.98
CA LYS A 98 -10.82 -1.19 -8.00
C LYS A 98 -10.16 -2.02 -6.90
N ALA A 99 -10.73 -2.06 -5.68
CA ALA A 99 -10.18 -2.86 -4.60
C ALA A 99 -10.28 -4.37 -4.91
N GLU A 100 -11.40 -4.81 -5.48
CA GLU A 100 -11.58 -6.21 -5.91
C GLU A 100 -10.68 -6.57 -7.10
N SER A 101 -10.57 -5.69 -8.09
CA SER A 101 -9.66 -5.85 -9.23
C SER A 101 -8.20 -5.96 -8.78
N ALA A 102 -7.78 -5.11 -7.85
CA ALA A 102 -6.44 -5.15 -7.27
C ALA A 102 -6.18 -6.46 -6.53
N LYS A 103 -7.14 -6.92 -5.73
CA LYS A 103 -7.06 -8.22 -5.03
C LYS A 103 -6.81 -9.37 -6.01
N LEU A 104 -7.55 -9.44 -7.12
CA LEU A 104 -7.35 -10.49 -8.14
C LEU A 104 -5.94 -10.47 -8.72
N SER A 105 -5.40 -9.29 -9.00
CA SER A 105 -4.06 -9.11 -9.55
C SER A 105 -2.97 -9.50 -8.54
N LEU A 106 -3.11 -9.10 -7.29
CA LEU A 106 -2.16 -9.42 -6.23
C LEU A 106 -2.15 -10.91 -5.86
N GLN A 107 -3.30 -11.57 -5.86
CA GLN A 107 -3.39 -13.01 -5.64
C GLN A 107 -2.70 -13.81 -6.76
N LYS A 108 -2.76 -13.33 -8.01
CA LYS A 108 -1.99 -13.93 -9.12
C LYS A 108 -0.48 -13.71 -8.97
N LEU A 109 -0.08 -12.56 -8.41
CA LEU A 109 1.33 -12.24 -8.18
C LEU A 109 1.91 -13.03 -7.00
N ASN A 110 1.18 -13.10 -5.88
CA ASN A 110 1.61 -13.77 -4.66
C ASN A 110 0.43 -14.39 -3.92
N ASP A 111 0.30 -15.70 -4.00
CA ASP A 111 -0.76 -16.50 -3.37
C ASP A 111 -0.48 -16.86 -1.89
N ARG A 112 0.67 -16.41 -1.34
CA ARG A 112 1.12 -16.71 0.03
C ARG A 112 0.78 -15.62 1.03
N ILE A 113 0.21 -14.51 0.58
CA ILE A 113 -0.17 -13.37 1.41
C ILE A 113 -1.68 -13.20 1.45
N GLU A 114 -2.18 -12.60 2.51
CA GLU A 114 -3.60 -12.29 2.64
C GLU A 114 -3.92 -10.95 1.99
N ILE A 115 -4.91 -10.91 1.08
CA ILE A 115 -5.40 -9.67 0.47
C ILE A 115 -6.85 -9.43 0.89
N LYS A 116 -7.08 -8.30 1.57
CA LYS A 116 -8.40 -7.82 2.01
C LYS A 116 -8.85 -6.67 1.12
N ALA A 117 -9.91 -6.86 0.35
CA ALA A 117 -10.51 -5.78 -0.43
C ALA A 117 -11.61 -5.08 0.38
N TYR A 118 -11.59 -3.75 0.36
CA TYR A 118 -12.63 -2.88 0.92
C TYR A 118 -13.24 -2.05 -0.22
N PRO A 119 -14.34 -2.53 -0.84
CA PRO A 119 -14.95 -1.90 -2.01
C PRO A 119 -15.83 -0.69 -1.65
N HIS A 120 -15.35 0.16 -0.76
CA HIS A 120 -16.01 1.36 -0.27
C HIS A 120 -15.01 2.44 0.14
N ALA A 121 -15.47 3.68 0.26
CA ALA A 121 -14.65 4.80 0.70
C ALA A 121 -14.29 4.71 2.20
N LEU A 122 -13.15 5.31 2.55
CA LEU A 122 -12.81 5.62 3.94
C LEU A 122 -13.65 6.82 4.38
N THR A 123 -14.37 6.67 5.49
CA THR A 123 -15.24 7.69 6.08
C THR A 123 -14.95 7.85 7.56
N VAL A 124 -15.45 8.90 8.17
CA VAL A 124 -15.32 9.12 9.62
C VAL A 124 -15.87 7.93 10.42
N ASP A 125 -16.94 7.29 9.93
CA ASP A 125 -17.62 6.20 10.64
C ASP A 125 -16.82 4.88 10.60
N ASN A 126 -15.94 4.66 9.61
CA ASN A 126 -15.24 3.38 9.45
C ASN A 126 -13.71 3.48 9.61
N ALA A 127 -13.14 4.70 9.61
CA ALA A 127 -11.71 4.89 9.53
C ALA A 127 -10.97 4.31 10.74
N GLU A 128 -11.44 4.58 11.96
CA GLU A 128 -10.80 4.10 13.18
C GLU A 128 -10.81 2.57 13.23
N GLU A 129 -11.96 1.94 12.97
CA GLU A 129 -12.09 0.48 12.97
C GLU A 129 -11.17 -0.18 11.95
N ILE A 130 -11.06 0.38 10.74
CA ILE A 130 -10.29 -0.25 9.67
C ILE A 130 -8.79 0.01 9.87
N ILE A 131 -8.37 1.24 10.12
CA ILE A 131 -6.98 1.63 10.30
C ILE A 131 -6.35 0.91 11.49
N SER A 132 -7.09 0.71 12.59
CA SER A 132 -6.57 0.03 13.77
C SER A 132 -6.06 -1.40 13.51
N LYS A 133 -6.57 -2.08 12.48
CA LYS A 133 -6.24 -3.46 12.10
C LYS A 133 -4.89 -3.60 11.38
N TYR A 134 -4.23 -2.49 11.06
CA TYR A 134 -3.00 -2.48 10.26
C TYR A 134 -1.84 -1.83 11.00
N ASP A 135 -0.62 -2.26 10.69
CA ASP A 135 0.60 -1.73 11.29
C ASP A 135 1.07 -0.45 10.60
N PHE A 136 0.83 -0.34 9.29
CA PHE A 136 1.24 0.78 8.47
C PHE A 136 0.18 1.15 7.44
N ILE A 137 0.01 2.45 7.19
CA ILE A 137 -0.99 2.96 6.26
C ILE A 137 -0.31 3.66 5.09
N ILE A 138 -0.77 3.39 3.87
CA ILE A 138 -0.37 4.14 2.67
C ILE A 138 -1.56 4.96 2.19
N ASP A 139 -1.39 6.27 2.26
CA ASP A 139 -2.31 7.23 1.67
C ASP A 139 -1.95 7.44 0.20
N ALA A 140 -2.73 6.86 -0.68
CA ALA A 140 -2.61 6.95 -2.14
C ALA A 140 -3.85 7.59 -2.79
N VAL A 141 -4.64 8.35 -2.00
CA VAL A 141 -5.84 9.04 -2.49
C VAL A 141 -5.49 10.38 -3.16
N ASP A 142 -6.39 10.90 -3.95
CA ASP A 142 -6.25 12.16 -4.70
C ASP A 142 -7.12 13.30 -4.18
N ASN A 143 -7.78 13.12 -3.03
CA ASN A 143 -8.60 14.15 -2.41
C ASN A 143 -8.11 14.49 -1.00
N PHE A 144 -8.17 15.77 -0.68
CA PHE A 144 -7.65 16.30 0.58
C PHE A 144 -8.45 15.86 1.81
N GLU A 145 -9.77 15.72 1.69
CA GLU A 145 -10.63 15.32 2.80
C GLU A 145 -10.22 13.97 3.37
N THR A 146 -10.01 12.97 2.49
CA THR A 146 -9.56 11.65 2.91
C THR A 146 -8.11 11.67 3.42
N LYS A 147 -7.22 12.50 2.83
CA LYS A 147 -5.84 12.65 3.31
C LYS A 147 -5.79 13.15 4.75
N PHE A 148 -6.55 14.20 5.06
CA PHE A 148 -6.63 14.74 6.42
C PHE A 148 -7.29 13.74 7.39
N LEU A 149 -8.31 13.01 6.96
CA LEU A 149 -8.94 11.95 7.76
C LEU A 149 -7.93 10.85 8.10
N ILE A 150 -7.16 10.35 7.13
CA ILE A 150 -6.10 9.35 7.36
C ILE A 150 -5.09 9.89 8.38
N ASN A 151 -4.61 11.13 8.18
CA ASN A 151 -3.68 11.76 9.12
C ASN A 151 -4.24 11.78 10.54
N ASP A 152 -5.47 12.28 10.72
CA ASP A 152 -6.07 12.47 12.03
C ASP A 152 -6.25 11.15 12.77
N VAL A 153 -6.77 10.14 12.08
CA VAL A 153 -6.96 8.81 12.66
C VAL A 153 -5.62 8.12 12.93
N CYS A 154 -4.63 8.24 12.04
CA CYS A 154 -3.30 7.68 12.28
C CYS A 154 -2.59 8.34 13.47
N VAL A 155 -2.72 9.66 13.63
CA VAL A 155 -2.18 10.36 14.81
C VAL A 155 -2.88 9.90 16.09
N LEU A 156 -4.23 9.81 16.07
CA LEU A 156 -5.03 9.35 17.21
C LEU A 156 -4.67 7.93 17.65
N LEU A 157 -4.47 7.03 16.68
CA LEU A 157 -4.16 5.61 16.92
C LEU A 157 -2.66 5.32 17.04
N GLU A 158 -1.80 6.35 17.01
CA GLU A 158 -0.33 6.21 17.01
C GLU A 158 0.17 5.26 15.90
N LYS A 159 -0.44 5.33 14.70
CA LYS A 159 -0.06 4.55 13.52
C LYS A 159 0.90 5.32 12.62
N ALA A 160 1.95 4.65 12.17
CA ALA A 160 2.79 5.21 11.12
C ALA A 160 2.07 5.18 9.76
N PHE A 161 2.27 6.23 8.94
CA PHE A 161 1.72 6.26 7.60
C PHE A 161 2.65 6.97 6.61
N CYS A 162 2.51 6.64 5.33
CA CYS A 162 3.15 7.32 4.23
C CYS A 162 2.08 8.00 3.37
N HIS A 163 2.20 9.32 3.28
CA HIS A 163 1.41 10.13 2.36
C HIS A 163 2.13 10.26 1.03
N ALA A 164 1.41 10.08 -0.07
CA ALA A 164 1.89 10.38 -1.41
C ALA A 164 0.88 11.25 -2.16
N GLY A 165 1.38 12.17 -2.97
CA GLY A 165 0.60 13.05 -3.82
C GLY A 165 1.33 13.31 -5.12
N ILE A 166 0.59 13.45 -6.22
CA ILE A 166 1.13 13.81 -7.53
C ILE A 166 0.18 14.77 -8.23
N LEU A 167 0.74 15.78 -8.85
CA LEU A 167 0.04 16.73 -9.70
C LEU A 167 0.89 16.99 -10.93
N GLN A 168 0.39 16.66 -12.12
CA GLN A 168 1.12 16.78 -13.39
C GLN A 168 2.48 16.05 -13.34
N PHE A 169 3.60 16.78 -13.25
CA PHE A 169 4.98 16.27 -13.20
C PHE A 169 5.62 16.41 -11.83
N GLU A 170 4.88 16.90 -10.83
CA GLU A 170 5.39 17.10 -9.48
C GLU A 170 4.78 16.05 -8.53
N GLY A 171 5.65 15.38 -7.78
CA GLY A 171 5.26 14.42 -6.77
C GLY A 171 5.81 14.78 -5.40
N GLN A 172 5.06 14.44 -4.36
CA GLN A 172 5.50 14.56 -2.98
C GLN A 172 5.27 13.27 -2.23
N VAL A 173 6.17 12.98 -1.31
CA VAL A 173 6.07 11.85 -0.37
C VAL A 173 6.44 12.34 1.01
N MET A 174 5.66 11.97 2.00
CA MET A 174 5.92 12.26 3.40
C MET A 174 5.58 11.03 4.24
N THR A 175 6.48 10.66 5.14
CA THR A 175 6.24 9.58 6.10
C THR A 175 6.09 10.15 7.50
N TYR A 176 5.03 9.77 8.19
CA TYR A 176 4.81 10.06 9.61
C TYR A 176 5.14 8.83 10.44
N VAL A 177 5.92 9.04 11.49
CA VAL A 177 6.20 8.03 12.52
C VAL A 177 5.89 8.67 13.88
N PRO A 178 4.98 8.08 14.67
CA PRO A 178 4.56 8.65 15.96
C PRO A 178 5.75 9.01 16.86
N GLY A 179 5.75 10.22 17.38
CA GLY A 179 6.78 10.72 18.27
C GLY A 179 8.12 11.11 17.63
N ASN A 180 8.32 10.88 16.32
CA ASN A 180 9.60 11.13 15.66
C ASN A 180 9.61 12.35 14.73
N ASN A 181 8.47 12.65 14.08
CA ASN A 181 8.42 13.74 13.10
C ASN A 181 7.01 14.36 13.02
N PRO A 182 6.87 15.56 12.41
CA PRO A 182 5.57 16.22 12.25
C PRO A 182 4.60 15.39 11.40
N CYS A 183 3.32 15.47 11.69
CA CYS A 183 2.25 14.85 10.91
C CYS A 183 1.85 15.76 9.72
N TYR A 184 0.92 15.26 8.87
CA TYR A 184 0.48 15.99 7.67
C TYR A 184 -0.09 17.38 8.01
N ARG A 185 -0.89 17.49 9.09
CA ARG A 185 -1.43 18.79 9.55
C ARG A 185 -0.37 19.77 10.08
N CYS A 186 0.76 19.27 10.57
CA CYS A 186 1.85 20.15 10.99
C CYS A 186 2.56 20.81 9.79
N VAL A 187 2.46 20.19 8.61
CA VAL A 187 3.06 20.71 7.36
C VAL A 187 2.04 21.48 6.52
N PHE A 188 0.80 21.00 6.49
CA PHE A 188 -0.32 21.57 5.75
C PHE A 188 -1.44 21.89 6.72
N GLU A 189 -1.48 23.13 7.23
CA GLU A 189 -2.35 23.53 8.33
C GLU A 189 -3.84 23.53 7.97
N GLU A 190 -4.16 23.84 6.71
CA GLU A 190 -5.53 24.01 6.26
C GLU A 190 -5.88 23.04 5.11
N VAL A 191 -7.11 22.55 5.14
CA VAL A 191 -7.68 21.83 4.00
C VAL A 191 -7.95 22.87 2.89
N PRO A 192 -7.39 22.71 1.68
CA PRO A 192 -7.70 23.61 0.57
C PRO A 192 -9.22 23.66 0.30
N GLU A 193 -9.74 24.84 -0.05
CA GLU A 193 -11.14 24.98 -0.43
C GLU A 193 -11.48 24.01 -1.58
N SER A 194 -12.65 23.38 -1.48
CA SER A 194 -13.12 22.44 -2.49
C SER A 194 -13.12 23.10 -3.88
N GLY A 195 -12.39 22.47 -4.84
CA GLY A 195 -12.25 22.98 -6.21
C GLY A 195 -11.13 24.00 -6.42
N SER A 196 -10.40 24.43 -5.38
CA SER A 196 -9.26 25.35 -5.52
C SER A 196 -8.03 24.71 -6.18
N ILE A 197 -7.90 23.38 -6.07
CA ILE A 197 -6.84 22.60 -6.70
C ILE A 197 -7.47 21.61 -7.69
N PRO A 198 -7.04 21.63 -8.96
CA PRO A 198 -7.59 20.70 -9.96
C PRO A 198 -7.22 19.26 -9.61
N ASN A 199 -8.16 18.35 -9.78
CA ASN A 199 -7.91 16.90 -9.63
C ASN A 199 -7.17 16.32 -10.85
N CYS A 200 -6.74 15.06 -10.76
CA CYS A 200 -6.01 14.38 -11.84
C CYS A 200 -6.75 14.37 -13.18
N SER A 201 -8.08 14.34 -13.18
CA SER A 201 -8.89 14.36 -14.42
C SER A 201 -8.93 15.74 -15.09
N GLN A 202 -8.66 16.80 -14.33
CA GLN A 202 -8.67 18.18 -14.82
C GLN A 202 -7.27 18.67 -15.17
N ALA A 203 -6.26 18.33 -14.37
CA ALA A 203 -4.89 18.80 -14.54
C ALA A 203 -4.05 17.93 -15.46
N GLY A 204 -4.47 16.68 -15.68
CA GLY A 204 -3.66 15.65 -16.31
C GLY A 204 -2.63 15.06 -15.36
N ILE A 205 -2.22 13.84 -15.65
CA ILE A 205 -1.22 13.09 -14.88
C ILE A 205 -0.57 12.03 -15.77
N ILE A 206 0.70 11.76 -15.55
CA ILE A 206 1.46 10.69 -16.21
C ILE A 206 1.52 9.48 -15.29
#